data_e0b6d7a27e305db637240068c451c314
#
_entry.id   e0b6d7a27e305db637240068c451c314
#
_cell.length_a   1.000
_cell.length_b   1.000
_cell.length_c   1.000
_cell.angle_alpha   90.00
_cell.angle_beta   90.00
_cell.angle_gamma   90.00
#
_symmetry.space_group_name_H-M   'P 1'
#
loop_
_entity.id
_entity.type
_entity.pdbx_description
1 polymer ?
#
loop_
_entity_poly.entity_id
_entity_poly.type
_entity_poly.pdbx_seq_one_letter_code
_entity_poly.pdbx_strand_id
1 'polypeptide(L)'
;IDAQFSTLNGRPLTEATVGDDLYATETESPTQTIKVGKQQMNGSTLLNYARFRDDDEADYGRTKRQQQVLTAILEQIKDPTKLFTGSEALGKVFAMTSTNVPYTFLLTNGLSVLDGAKNGIEKLTIPELGDWVDAYDVYGGLGLLVDQNKYQTKLAQMGLR
;
A
#
# COMPACT_ATOMS: atom_id res chain seq x y z
N ILE A 1 -2.84 10.71 -7.26
CA ILE A 1 -2.12 10.41 -6.01
C ILE A 1 -1.14 11.54 -5.69
N ASP A 2 -0.89 11.79 -4.42
CA ASP A 2 0.14 12.74 -3.96
C ASP A 2 1.39 11.91 -3.60
N ALA A 3 2.29 11.71 -4.56
CA ALA A 3 3.44 10.84 -4.40
C ALA A 3 4.41 11.37 -3.34
N GLN A 4 4.80 10.50 -2.42
CA GLN A 4 5.70 10.81 -1.32
C GLN A 4 6.83 9.79 -1.25
N PHE A 5 8.04 10.28 -1.07
CA PHE A 5 9.22 9.49 -0.76
C PHE A 5 9.86 10.03 0.50
N SER A 6 10.55 9.19 1.23
CA SER A 6 11.33 9.60 2.39
C SER A 6 12.64 10.28 1.96
N THR A 7 13.60 10.34 2.83
CA THR A 7 14.94 10.81 2.52
C THR A 7 15.80 9.71 1.88
N LEU A 8 16.89 10.10 1.26
CA LEU A 8 17.97 9.20 0.89
C LEU A 8 19.27 9.73 1.49
N ASN A 9 19.88 8.95 2.36
CA ASN A 9 21.04 9.38 3.17
C ASN A 9 20.75 10.69 3.93
N GLY A 10 19.56 10.80 4.51
CA GLY A 10 19.10 11.97 5.27
C GLY A 10 18.73 13.20 4.43
N ARG A 11 18.74 13.13 3.10
CA ARG A 11 18.35 14.23 2.21
C ARG A 11 16.97 13.99 1.62
N PRO A 12 16.05 14.97 1.69
CA PRO A 12 14.72 14.85 1.09
C PRO A 12 14.79 14.53 -0.41
N LEU A 13 14.01 13.55 -0.83
CA LEU A 13 13.84 13.24 -2.25
C LEU A 13 12.77 14.15 -2.87
N THR A 14 13.06 14.73 -4.00
CA THR A 14 12.09 15.45 -4.85
C THR A 14 11.53 14.57 -5.96
N GLU A 15 12.22 13.50 -6.26
CA GLU A 15 11.83 12.46 -7.20
C GLU A 15 12.55 11.15 -6.84
N ALA A 16 12.06 10.04 -7.35
CA ALA A 16 12.71 8.75 -7.22
C ALA A 16 12.75 8.02 -8.57
N THR A 17 13.89 7.40 -8.87
CA THR A 17 14.01 6.48 -9.99
C THR A 17 13.60 5.10 -9.51
N VAL A 18 12.54 4.56 -10.10
CA VAL A 18 11.95 3.26 -9.73
C VAL A 18 12.14 2.26 -10.86
N GLY A 19 12.42 1.00 -10.51
CA GLY A 19 12.47 -0.07 -11.49
C GLY A 19 11.10 -0.34 -12.10
N ASP A 20 11.07 -0.64 -13.39
CA ASP A 20 9.85 -1.04 -14.09
C ASP A 20 9.85 -2.55 -14.33
N ASP A 21 9.63 -3.30 -13.26
CA ASP A 21 9.70 -4.75 -13.26
C ASP A 21 8.69 -5.42 -14.19
N LEU A 22 7.63 -4.72 -14.61
CA LEU A 22 6.65 -5.25 -15.57
C LEU A 22 7.26 -5.38 -16.97
N TYR A 23 8.28 -4.61 -17.27
CA TYR A 23 8.98 -4.58 -18.56
C TYR A 23 10.44 -5.02 -18.43
N ALA A 24 10.86 -5.47 -17.23
CA ALA A 24 12.20 -6.02 -17.05
C ALA A 24 12.33 -7.36 -17.80
N THR A 25 13.48 -7.54 -18.44
CA THR A 25 13.91 -8.77 -19.09
C THR A 25 15.17 -9.31 -18.42
N GLU A 26 15.67 -10.45 -18.84
CA GLU A 26 16.97 -10.98 -18.34
C GLU A 26 18.16 -10.06 -18.64
N THR A 27 18.03 -9.20 -19.66
CA THR A 27 19.13 -8.35 -20.15
C THR A 27 18.86 -6.86 -19.91
N GLU A 28 17.61 -6.45 -19.65
CA GLU A 28 17.21 -5.06 -19.52
C GLU A 28 16.40 -4.86 -18.24
N SER A 29 16.75 -3.82 -17.48
CA SER A 29 16.04 -3.39 -16.28
C SER A 29 15.60 -1.93 -16.50
N PRO A 30 14.49 -1.71 -17.20
CA PRO A 30 14.00 -0.36 -17.45
C PRO A 30 13.63 0.33 -16.14
N THR A 31 13.76 1.65 -16.13
CA THR A 31 13.43 2.48 -14.98
C THR A 31 12.52 3.63 -15.39
N GLN A 32 11.78 4.16 -14.45
CA GLN A 32 11.00 5.38 -14.62
C GLN A 32 11.27 6.34 -13.45
N THR A 33 11.13 7.62 -13.69
CA THR A 33 11.27 8.65 -12.66
C THR A 33 9.88 9.10 -12.21
N ILE A 34 9.64 9.07 -10.89
CA ILE A 34 8.41 9.54 -10.27
C ILE A 34 8.75 10.75 -9.40
N LYS A 35 8.14 11.90 -9.68
CA LYS A 35 8.32 13.12 -8.89
C LYS A 35 7.44 13.10 -7.64
N VAL A 36 7.89 13.79 -6.58
CA VAL A 36 7.06 14.06 -5.40
C VAL A 36 5.92 15.02 -5.79
N GLY A 37 4.75 14.82 -5.20
CA GLY A 37 3.59 15.70 -5.35
C GLY A 37 2.43 15.07 -6.11
N LYS A 38 1.37 15.86 -6.26
CA LYS A 38 0.12 15.43 -6.89
C LYS A 38 0.27 15.15 -8.37
N GLN A 39 -0.07 13.95 -8.77
CA GLN A 39 0.00 13.51 -10.17
C GLN A 39 -0.97 12.37 -10.46
N GLN A 40 -1.31 12.21 -11.74
CA GLN A 40 -1.98 11.01 -12.21
C GLN A 40 -0.94 9.95 -12.55
N MET A 41 -1.21 8.72 -12.16
CA MET A 41 -0.39 7.57 -12.48
C MET A 41 -1.22 6.54 -13.22
N ASN A 42 -0.66 5.95 -14.27
CA ASN A 42 -1.22 4.74 -14.86
C ASN A 42 -0.96 3.53 -13.96
N GLY A 43 -1.53 2.37 -14.29
CA GLY A 43 -1.43 1.18 -13.44
C GLY A 43 0.00 0.69 -13.22
N SER A 44 0.86 0.77 -14.27
CA SER A 44 2.28 0.40 -14.19
C SER A 44 3.04 1.32 -13.24
N THR A 45 2.94 2.63 -13.44
CA THR A 45 3.59 3.64 -12.57
C THR A 45 3.10 3.51 -11.13
N LEU A 46 1.81 3.26 -10.92
CA LEU A 46 1.23 3.09 -9.60
C LEU A 46 1.78 1.85 -8.88
N LEU A 47 1.93 0.74 -9.62
CA LEU A 47 2.52 -0.48 -9.10
C LEU A 47 3.98 -0.28 -8.71
N ASN A 48 4.78 0.34 -9.57
CA ASN A 48 6.19 0.61 -9.32
C ASN A 48 6.37 1.56 -8.14
N TYR A 49 5.52 2.59 -8.02
CA TYR A 49 5.47 3.46 -6.84
C TYR A 49 5.19 2.69 -5.54
N ALA A 50 4.21 1.79 -5.57
CA ALA A 50 3.83 0.98 -4.41
C ALA A 50 4.90 -0.04 -4.00
N ARG A 51 5.82 -0.41 -4.92
CA ARG A 51 6.87 -1.42 -4.68
C ARG A 51 8.22 -0.81 -4.28
N PHE A 52 8.41 0.48 -4.49
CA PHE A 52 9.69 1.17 -4.22
C PHE A 52 10.13 1.01 -2.76
N ARG A 53 11.44 0.79 -2.53
CA ARG A 53 12.06 0.57 -1.22
C ARG A 53 13.42 1.21 -1.04
N ASP A 54 13.89 2.00 -2.02
CA ASP A 54 15.26 2.52 -2.06
C ASP A 54 15.36 3.91 -1.42
N ASP A 55 14.51 4.20 -0.42
CA ASP A 55 14.62 5.36 0.47
C ASP A 55 14.97 4.92 1.90
N ASP A 56 15.30 5.88 2.77
CA ASP A 56 15.74 5.58 4.14
C ASP A 56 14.68 4.87 4.99
N GLU A 57 13.40 4.93 4.62
CA GLU A 57 12.31 4.17 5.27
C GLU A 57 12.15 2.74 4.70
N ALA A 58 12.82 2.42 3.60
CA ALA A 58 12.87 1.09 3.01
C ALA A 58 11.48 0.38 2.97
N ASP A 59 11.34 -0.74 3.65
CA ASP A 59 10.11 -1.54 3.68
C ASP A 59 8.93 -0.82 4.37
N TYR A 60 9.24 0.02 5.34
CA TYR A 60 8.24 0.82 6.03
C TYR A 60 7.65 1.90 5.11
N GLY A 61 8.49 2.56 4.33
CA GLY A 61 8.07 3.50 3.29
C GLY A 61 7.21 2.82 2.22
N ARG A 62 7.57 1.59 1.82
CA ARG A 62 6.74 0.77 0.92
C ARG A 62 5.34 0.55 1.48
N THR A 63 5.22 0.18 2.74
CA THR A 63 3.91 -0.03 3.39
C THR A 63 3.06 1.24 3.38
N LYS A 64 3.65 2.39 3.67
CA LYS A 64 2.96 3.69 3.58
C LYS A 64 2.44 3.97 2.17
N ARG A 65 3.29 3.74 1.14
CA ARG A 65 2.91 3.93 -0.27
C ARG A 65 1.78 2.99 -0.69
N GLN A 66 1.82 1.73 -0.27
CA GLN A 66 0.73 0.78 -0.52
C GLN A 66 -0.60 1.23 0.10
N GLN A 67 -0.57 1.71 1.34
CA GLN A 67 -1.76 2.27 1.99
C GLN A 67 -2.29 3.52 1.30
N GLN A 68 -1.40 4.36 0.79
CA GLN A 68 -1.75 5.56 0.04
C GLN A 68 -2.41 5.20 -1.30
N VAL A 69 -1.85 4.24 -2.02
CA VAL A 69 -2.43 3.71 -3.28
C VAL A 69 -3.80 3.13 -3.05
N LEU A 70 -3.96 2.29 -2.02
CA LEU A 70 -5.26 1.72 -1.67
C LEU A 70 -6.29 2.81 -1.36
N THR A 71 -5.90 3.82 -0.60
CA THR A 71 -6.78 4.97 -0.29
C THR A 71 -7.20 5.70 -1.57
N ALA A 72 -6.25 6.00 -2.46
CA ALA A 72 -6.55 6.70 -3.70
C ALA A 72 -7.51 5.90 -4.62
N ILE A 73 -7.36 4.58 -4.67
CA ILE A 73 -8.27 3.69 -5.40
C ILE A 73 -9.68 3.76 -4.78
N LEU A 74 -9.78 3.63 -3.45
CA LEU A 74 -11.06 3.66 -2.75
C LEU A 74 -11.76 5.02 -2.88
N GLU A 75 -11.02 6.12 -2.91
CA GLU A 75 -11.58 7.46 -3.16
C GLU A 75 -12.16 7.60 -4.58
N GLN A 76 -11.55 6.96 -5.57
CA GLN A 76 -12.08 6.95 -6.93
C GLN A 76 -13.36 6.12 -7.05
N ILE A 77 -13.47 5.03 -6.28
CA ILE A 77 -14.65 4.17 -6.25
C ILE A 77 -15.86 4.87 -5.61
N LYS A 78 -15.62 5.86 -4.72
CA LYS A 78 -16.70 6.66 -4.12
C LYS A 78 -17.47 7.51 -5.13
N ASP A 79 -16.91 7.76 -6.32
CA ASP A 79 -17.57 8.50 -7.38
C ASP A 79 -18.47 7.55 -8.20
N PRO A 80 -19.82 7.66 -8.09
CA PRO A 80 -20.73 6.74 -8.78
C PRO A 80 -20.55 6.76 -10.30
N THR A 81 -20.08 7.87 -10.86
CA THR A 81 -19.87 8.00 -12.31
C THR A 81 -18.67 7.18 -12.77
N LYS A 82 -17.72 6.94 -11.89
CA LYS A 82 -16.51 6.13 -12.13
C LYS A 82 -16.69 4.66 -11.80
N LEU A 83 -17.71 4.31 -11.01
CA LEU A 83 -18.00 2.94 -10.62
C LEU A 83 -18.32 2.05 -11.85
N PHE A 84 -19.05 2.59 -12.82
CA PHE A 84 -19.38 1.87 -14.05
C PHE A 84 -18.18 1.65 -14.97
N THR A 85 -17.24 2.59 -15.00
CA THR A 85 -16.01 2.48 -15.79
C THR A 85 -14.88 1.76 -15.03
N GLY A 86 -15.00 1.70 -13.70
CA GLY A 86 -14.00 1.08 -12.81
C GLY A 86 -14.28 -0.39 -12.48
N SER A 87 -15.44 -0.94 -12.83
CA SER A 87 -15.81 -2.32 -12.47
C SER A 87 -14.84 -3.37 -13.03
N GLU A 88 -14.31 -3.18 -14.23
CA GLU A 88 -13.29 -4.04 -14.82
C GLU A 88 -11.95 -3.93 -14.06
N ALA A 89 -11.54 -2.72 -13.70
CA ALA A 89 -10.32 -2.49 -12.94
C ALA A 89 -10.42 -3.09 -11.53
N LEU A 90 -11.58 -2.96 -10.87
CA LEU A 90 -11.85 -3.61 -9.59
C LEU A 90 -11.78 -5.14 -9.70
N GLY A 91 -12.40 -5.72 -10.72
CA GLY A 91 -12.34 -7.15 -10.97
C GLY A 91 -10.89 -7.64 -11.14
N LYS A 92 -10.06 -6.88 -11.87
CA LYS A 92 -8.63 -7.17 -12.04
C LYS A 92 -7.85 -7.06 -10.72
N VAL A 93 -8.08 -6.03 -9.91
CA VAL A 93 -7.44 -5.85 -8.61
C VAL A 93 -7.79 -7.02 -7.69
N PHE A 94 -9.07 -7.42 -7.61
CA PHE A 94 -9.49 -8.57 -6.82
C PHE A 94 -8.90 -9.89 -7.34
N ALA A 95 -8.83 -10.08 -8.65
CA ALA A 95 -8.19 -11.26 -9.24
C ALA A 95 -6.68 -11.35 -8.92
N MET A 96 -6.00 -10.21 -8.79
CA MET A 96 -4.56 -10.14 -8.48
C MET A 96 -4.24 -10.27 -6.98
N THR A 97 -5.20 -10.02 -6.08
CA THR A 97 -4.96 -10.06 -4.63
C THR A 97 -5.02 -11.45 -4.01
N SER A 98 -5.21 -12.50 -4.80
CA SER A 98 -5.35 -13.89 -4.31
C SER A 98 -6.31 -14.01 -3.11
N THR A 99 -7.33 -13.15 -3.08
CA THR A 99 -8.32 -13.15 -2.00
C THR A 99 -9.24 -14.36 -2.13
N ASN A 100 -9.53 -15.01 -1.02
CA ASN A 100 -10.54 -16.06 -0.92
C ASN A 100 -11.94 -15.54 -0.62
N VAL A 101 -12.15 -14.22 -0.65
CA VAL A 101 -13.46 -13.61 -0.47
C VAL A 101 -14.35 -13.94 -1.68
N PRO A 102 -15.50 -14.60 -1.49
CA PRO A 102 -16.39 -14.94 -2.58
C PRO A 102 -16.91 -13.70 -3.31
N TYR A 103 -16.99 -13.77 -4.65
CA TYR A 103 -17.54 -12.67 -5.46
C TYR A 103 -18.96 -12.29 -5.05
N THR A 104 -19.77 -13.26 -4.64
CA THR A 104 -21.12 -13.02 -4.09
C THR A 104 -21.12 -12.16 -2.84
N PHE A 105 -20.12 -12.35 -1.95
CA PHE A 105 -19.95 -11.50 -0.78
C PHE A 105 -19.68 -10.05 -1.17
N LEU A 106 -18.85 -9.83 -2.18
CA LEU A 106 -18.54 -8.48 -2.69
C LEU A 106 -19.76 -7.81 -3.32
N LEU A 107 -20.58 -8.56 -4.06
CA LEU A 107 -21.82 -8.03 -4.63
C LEU A 107 -22.85 -7.66 -3.56
N THR A 108 -23.03 -8.50 -2.56
CA THR A 108 -24.04 -8.28 -1.51
C THR A 108 -23.61 -7.23 -0.48
N ASN A 109 -22.33 -7.15 -0.20
CA ASN A 109 -21.79 -6.24 0.83
C ASN A 109 -21.06 -5.03 0.26
N GLY A 110 -20.86 -4.96 -1.07
CA GLY A 110 -20.07 -3.90 -1.71
C GLY A 110 -20.60 -2.50 -1.41
N LEU A 111 -21.93 -2.32 -1.37
CA LEU A 111 -22.54 -1.04 -1.01
C LEU A 111 -22.26 -0.66 0.44
N SER A 112 -22.28 -1.61 1.37
CA SER A 112 -21.96 -1.38 2.78
C SER A 112 -20.48 -1.04 2.97
N VAL A 113 -19.58 -1.70 2.20
CA VAL A 113 -18.15 -1.37 2.17
C VAL A 113 -17.92 0.03 1.62
N LEU A 114 -18.63 0.41 0.55
CA LEU A 114 -18.56 1.75 -0.03
C LEU A 114 -19.08 2.82 0.94
N ASP A 115 -20.14 2.52 1.67
CA ASP A 115 -20.69 3.44 2.67
C ASP A 115 -19.77 3.58 3.88
N GLY A 116 -19.20 2.47 4.37
CA GLY A 116 -18.14 2.49 5.38
C GLY A 116 -16.91 3.28 4.94
N ALA A 117 -16.50 3.15 3.69
CA ALA A 117 -15.37 3.89 3.13
C ALA A 117 -15.59 5.42 3.05
N LYS A 118 -16.85 5.89 3.03
CA LYS A 118 -17.16 7.33 3.10
C LYS A 118 -16.74 7.96 4.44
N ASN A 119 -16.77 7.18 5.52
CA ASN A 119 -16.38 7.60 6.86
C ASN A 119 -14.86 7.66 7.07
N GLY A 120 -14.09 7.31 6.05
CA GLY A 120 -12.63 7.23 6.10
C GLY A 120 -12.14 5.83 6.43
N ILE A 121 -10.83 5.66 6.34
CA ILE A 121 -10.15 4.40 6.66
C ILE A 121 -9.14 4.70 7.75
N GLU A 122 -9.33 4.13 8.91
CA GLU A 122 -8.31 4.13 9.94
C GLU A 122 -7.19 3.17 9.56
N LYS A 123 -5.96 3.63 9.73
CA LYS A 123 -4.76 2.87 9.36
C LYS A 123 -3.87 2.74 10.56
N LEU A 124 -3.39 1.53 10.78
CA LEU A 124 -2.37 1.23 11.78
C LEU A 124 -1.32 0.32 11.16
N THR A 125 -0.07 0.72 11.25
CA THR A 125 1.08 -0.13 10.91
C THR A 125 1.71 -0.63 12.19
N ILE A 126 1.85 -1.95 12.31
CA ILE A 126 2.46 -2.61 13.46
C ILE A 126 3.69 -3.40 12.97
N PRO A 127 4.85 -3.17 13.57
CA PRO A 127 5.19 -2.13 14.56
C PRO A 127 5.19 -0.72 13.97
N GLU A 128 5.08 0.30 14.82
CA GLU A 128 5.33 1.69 14.43
C GLU A 128 6.82 1.90 14.15
N LEU A 129 7.17 2.92 13.37
CA LEU A 129 8.55 3.18 12.97
C LEU A 129 9.45 3.34 14.21
N GLY A 130 10.50 2.52 14.27
CA GLY A 130 11.46 2.52 15.38
C GLY A 130 11.00 1.78 16.64
N ASP A 131 9.85 1.11 16.61
CA ASP A 131 9.27 0.41 17.76
C ASP A 131 9.48 -1.11 17.68
N TRP A 132 10.69 -1.50 17.32
CA TRP A 132 11.11 -2.91 17.26
C TRP A 132 12.61 -3.04 17.55
N VAL A 133 13.01 -4.26 17.82
CA VAL A 133 14.42 -4.67 17.88
C VAL A 133 14.61 -5.77 16.83
N ASP A 134 15.65 -5.63 16.01
CA ASP A 134 16.03 -6.68 15.08
C ASP A 134 16.47 -7.92 15.85
N ALA A 135 15.91 -9.05 15.49
CA ALA A 135 16.22 -10.33 16.12
C ALA A 135 16.11 -11.47 15.10
N TYR A 136 16.83 -12.56 15.37
CA TYR A 136 16.59 -13.81 14.68
C TYR A 136 15.45 -14.55 15.38
N ASP A 137 14.48 -15.00 14.59
CA ASP A 137 13.39 -15.82 15.11
C ASP A 137 13.83 -17.25 15.44
N VAL A 138 12.90 -18.04 15.98
CA VAL A 138 13.14 -19.45 16.34
C VAL A 138 13.51 -20.32 15.15
N TYR A 139 13.19 -19.88 13.94
CA TYR A 139 13.42 -20.60 12.68
C TYR A 139 14.72 -20.17 11.98
N GLY A 140 15.50 -19.26 12.60
CA GLY A 140 16.76 -18.77 12.06
C GLY A 140 16.62 -17.68 10.99
N GLY A 141 15.44 -17.12 10.83
CA GLY A 141 15.18 -15.95 9.98
C GLY A 141 15.39 -14.63 10.74
N LEU A 142 15.62 -13.56 9.97
CA LEU A 142 15.61 -12.22 10.52
C LEU A 142 14.16 -11.82 10.82
N GLY A 143 13.89 -11.43 12.04
CA GLY A 143 12.58 -11.01 12.53
C GLY A 143 12.63 -9.70 13.29
N LEU A 144 11.45 -9.16 13.59
CA LEU A 144 11.29 -7.98 14.43
C LEU A 144 10.71 -8.40 15.78
N LEU A 145 11.42 -8.08 16.85
CA LEU A 145 10.90 -8.25 18.21
C LEU A 145 10.10 -7.00 18.58
N VAL A 146 8.82 -7.23 18.88
CA VAL A 146 7.82 -6.17 19.12
C VAL A 146 7.14 -6.42 20.46
N ASP A 147 6.88 -5.37 21.23
CA ASP A 147 6.05 -5.46 22.43
C ASP A 147 4.58 -5.59 22.05
N GLN A 148 4.08 -6.82 22.07
CA GLN A 148 2.70 -7.13 21.70
C GLN A 148 1.68 -6.46 22.64
N ASN A 149 1.98 -6.28 23.92
CA ASN A 149 1.04 -5.68 24.88
C ASN A 149 0.77 -4.22 24.56
N LYS A 150 1.76 -3.50 24.04
CA LYS A 150 1.63 -2.12 23.60
C LYS A 150 0.57 -1.98 22.50
N TYR A 151 0.52 -2.92 21.56
CA TYR A 151 -0.39 -2.87 20.42
C TYR A 151 -1.78 -3.43 20.71
N GLN A 152 -1.95 -4.30 21.70
CA GLN A 152 -3.26 -4.82 22.08
C GLN A 152 -4.25 -3.70 22.43
N THR A 153 -3.80 -2.68 23.16
CA THR A 153 -4.64 -1.52 23.51
C THR A 153 -5.05 -0.73 22.28
N LYS A 154 -4.12 -0.48 21.35
CA LYS A 154 -4.42 0.22 20.08
C LYS A 154 -5.39 -0.55 19.21
N LEU A 155 -5.18 -1.86 19.07
CA LEU A 155 -6.09 -2.73 18.32
C LEU A 155 -7.49 -2.76 18.93
N ALA A 156 -7.60 -2.84 20.26
CA ALA A 156 -8.88 -2.80 20.93
C ALA A 156 -9.63 -1.47 20.73
N GLN A 157 -8.93 -0.34 20.70
CA GLN A 157 -9.51 0.97 20.38
C GLN A 157 -10.07 1.05 18.95
N MET A 158 -9.49 0.30 18.01
CA MET A 158 -9.98 0.16 16.64
C MET A 158 -11.08 -0.92 16.48
N GLY A 159 -11.52 -1.54 17.58
CA GLY A 159 -12.50 -2.62 17.56
C GLY A 159 -11.94 -3.98 17.11
N LEU A 160 -10.64 -4.10 17.01
CA LEU A 160 -9.95 -5.35 16.68
C LEU A 160 -9.56 -6.09 17.98
N ARG A 161 -9.74 -7.42 17.99
CA ARG A 161 -9.42 -8.29 19.14
C ARG A 161 -8.42 -9.37 18.73
#